data_7375e96d6a2e41b29fc22b39fe54ef7a
#
_entry.id   7375e96d6a2e41b29fc22b39fe54ef7a
#
_cell.length_a   1.000
_cell.length_b   1.000
_cell.length_c   1.000
_cell.angle_alpha   90.00
_cell.angle_beta   90.00
_cell.angle_gamma   90.00
#
_symmetry.space_group_name_H-M   'P 1'
#
loop_
_entity.id
_entity.type
_entity.pdbx_description
1 polymer ?
#
loop_
_entity_poly.entity_id
_entity_poly.type
_entity_poly.pdbx_seq_one_letter_code
_entity_poly.pdbx_strand_id
1 'polypeptide(L)'
;MAMRVEYNPLEAALAALLANGLDGAGEALRILVNEASKIERARFLHATPHERTEARTDYANGFKPKTVMTRLGEQTFDVPQVRGGGFYPSALEKGSRTEQALNLALAERYVQGVSTRKVCDSLVKLLGPEVSLSSTQVSRAAERLDLAQWAEENLPEGFAVFDLPHSQRTRLRTTNGLERINREIKRRTRVASIFPNTASCLRLVSALWSGRKRA
;
A
#
# COMPACT_ATOMS: atom_id res chain seq x y z
N MET A 1 44.11 -19.00 -20.36
CA MET A 1 42.81 -19.68 -20.21
C MET A 1 42.02 -18.88 -19.17
N ALA A 2 41.13 -17.98 -19.56
CA ALA A 2 40.39 -17.16 -18.64
C ALA A 2 39.28 -18.02 -18.00
N MET A 3 39.36 -18.25 -16.70
CA MET A 3 38.24 -18.84 -15.93
C MET A 3 37.03 -17.96 -16.14
N ARG A 4 36.02 -18.46 -16.84
CA ARG A 4 34.66 -17.87 -16.78
C ARG A 4 34.19 -18.07 -15.36
N VAL A 5 34.21 -17.00 -14.59
CA VAL A 5 33.46 -16.96 -13.30
C VAL A 5 32.00 -17.11 -13.68
N GLU A 6 31.43 -18.27 -13.42
CA GLU A 6 29.98 -18.46 -13.57
C GLU A 6 29.28 -17.50 -12.62
N TYR A 7 28.51 -16.59 -13.18
CA TYR A 7 27.72 -15.67 -12.41
C TYR A 7 26.63 -16.44 -11.61
N ASN A 8 26.82 -16.52 -10.31
CA ASN A 8 25.86 -17.12 -9.41
C ASN A 8 25.00 -16.02 -8.76
N PRO A 9 23.72 -15.88 -9.15
CA PRO A 9 22.83 -14.83 -8.60
C PRO A 9 22.66 -14.91 -7.09
N LEU A 10 22.70 -16.11 -6.52
CA LEU A 10 22.59 -16.31 -5.08
C LEU A 10 23.81 -15.75 -4.35
N GLU A 11 25.00 -16.02 -4.85
CA GLU A 11 26.25 -15.46 -4.29
C GLU A 11 26.28 -13.94 -4.41
N ALA A 12 25.81 -13.39 -5.53
CA ALA A 12 25.72 -11.94 -5.70
C ALA A 12 24.72 -11.30 -4.70
N ALA A 13 23.58 -11.93 -4.47
CA ALA A 13 22.61 -11.45 -3.48
C ALA A 13 23.15 -11.53 -2.04
N LEU A 14 23.86 -12.62 -1.71
CA LEU A 14 24.52 -12.78 -0.40
C LEU A 14 25.66 -11.76 -0.25
N ALA A 15 26.44 -11.51 -1.29
CA ALA A 15 27.50 -10.49 -1.26
C ALA A 15 26.96 -9.08 -0.99
N ALA A 16 25.79 -8.72 -1.58
CA ALA A 16 25.14 -7.45 -1.31
C ALA A 16 24.76 -7.29 0.18
N LEU A 17 24.24 -8.37 0.80
CA LEU A 17 23.90 -8.38 2.23
C LEU A 17 25.14 -8.35 3.13
N LEU A 18 26.20 -9.07 2.76
CA LEU A 18 27.43 -9.10 3.55
C LEU A 18 28.18 -7.76 3.50
N ALA A 19 28.13 -7.07 2.36
CA ALA A 19 28.80 -5.79 2.18
C ALA A 19 28.07 -4.62 2.90
N ASN A 20 26.73 -4.61 2.87
CA ASN A 20 25.93 -3.47 3.30
C ASN A 20 24.95 -3.82 4.45
N GLY A 21 25.00 -5.03 4.99
CA GLY A 21 24.05 -5.46 6.01
C GLY A 21 22.60 -5.41 5.49
N LEU A 22 21.67 -4.97 6.31
CA LEU A 22 20.26 -4.84 5.93
C LEU A 22 20.00 -3.76 4.86
N ASP A 23 20.88 -2.77 4.72
CA ASP A 23 20.77 -1.77 3.65
C ASP A 23 21.01 -2.37 2.26
N GLY A 24 21.73 -3.50 2.20
CA GLY A 24 21.89 -4.29 0.97
C GLY A 24 20.68 -5.15 0.59
N ALA A 25 19.63 -5.20 1.43
CA ALA A 25 18.47 -6.05 1.20
C ALA A 25 17.70 -5.69 -0.09
N GLY A 26 17.63 -4.40 -0.43
CA GLY A 26 17.01 -3.94 -1.68
C GLY A 26 17.70 -4.49 -2.92
N GLU A 27 19.03 -4.45 -2.96
CA GLU A 27 19.84 -4.98 -4.06
C GLU A 27 19.74 -6.52 -4.11
N ALA A 28 19.82 -7.20 -2.98
CA ALA A 28 19.63 -8.64 -2.90
C ALA A 28 18.26 -9.07 -3.44
N LEU A 29 17.19 -8.36 -3.05
CA LEU A 29 15.84 -8.58 -3.56
C LEU A 29 15.78 -8.38 -5.08
N ARG A 30 16.37 -7.31 -5.59
CA ARG A 30 16.42 -7.02 -7.04
C ARG A 30 17.05 -8.16 -7.82
N ILE A 31 18.19 -8.66 -7.36
CA ILE A 31 18.90 -9.78 -7.99
C ILE A 31 18.04 -11.03 -8.00
N LEU A 32 17.46 -11.40 -6.85
CA LEU A 32 16.65 -12.61 -6.70
C LEU A 32 15.37 -12.56 -7.53
N VAL A 33 14.66 -11.44 -7.56
CA VAL A 33 13.44 -11.27 -8.35
C VAL A 33 13.72 -11.31 -9.84
N ASN A 34 14.82 -10.69 -10.30
CA ASN A 34 15.24 -10.75 -11.69
C ASN A 34 15.57 -12.18 -12.12
N GLU A 35 16.24 -12.96 -11.26
CA GLU A 35 16.57 -14.34 -11.56
C GLU A 35 15.34 -15.26 -11.54
N ALA A 36 14.47 -15.11 -10.53
CA ALA A 36 13.19 -15.82 -10.48
C ALA A 36 12.36 -15.58 -11.75
N SER A 37 12.31 -14.33 -12.22
CA SER A 37 11.58 -13.94 -13.43
C SER A 37 12.15 -14.61 -14.70
N LYS A 38 13.48 -14.78 -14.78
CA LYS A 38 14.13 -15.52 -15.88
C LYS A 38 13.77 -17.00 -15.85
N ILE A 39 13.79 -17.62 -14.65
CA ILE A 39 13.40 -19.02 -14.46
C ILE A 39 11.93 -19.23 -14.84
N GLU A 40 11.03 -18.35 -14.41
CA GLU A 40 9.62 -18.42 -14.80
C GLU A 40 9.43 -18.31 -16.31
N ARG A 41 10.14 -17.38 -16.97
CA ARG A 41 10.10 -17.28 -18.44
C ARG A 41 10.59 -18.55 -19.12
N ALA A 42 11.69 -19.16 -18.64
CA ALA A 42 12.18 -20.41 -19.19
C ALA A 42 11.17 -21.55 -19.07
N ARG A 43 10.49 -21.65 -17.93
CA ARG A 43 9.39 -22.61 -17.72
C ARG A 43 8.22 -22.33 -18.66
N PHE A 44 7.80 -21.08 -18.81
CA PHE A 44 6.71 -20.68 -19.71
C PHE A 44 7.04 -21.01 -21.18
N LEU A 45 8.29 -20.84 -21.58
CA LEU A 45 8.76 -21.14 -22.94
C LEU A 45 9.04 -22.61 -23.19
N HIS A 46 9.03 -23.47 -22.16
CA HIS A 46 9.49 -24.85 -22.18
C HIS A 46 10.90 -25.02 -22.80
N ALA A 47 11.75 -24.02 -22.61
CA ALA A 47 13.11 -24.03 -23.12
C ALA A 47 14.03 -23.12 -22.30
N THR A 48 15.24 -23.57 -22.05
CA THR A 48 16.31 -22.75 -21.47
C THR A 48 16.90 -21.75 -22.49
N PRO A 49 17.64 -20.73 -22.05
CA PRO A 49 18.31 -19.80 -22.96
C PRO A 49 19.18 -20.55 -23.95
N HIS A 50 19.07 -20.22 -25.24
CA HIS A 50 19.82 -20.81 -26.36
C HIS A 50 19.52 -22.29 -26.66
N GLU A 51 18.61 -22.94 -25.96
CA GLU A 51 18.18 -24.30 -26.22
C GLU A 51 17.22 -24.34 -27.44
N ARG A 52 17.37 -25.35 -28.28
CA ARG A 52 16.50 -25.65 -29.44
C ARG A 52 15.75 -26.93 -29.13
N THR A 53 14.49 -26.81 -28.72
CA THR A 53 13.60 -27.96 -28.44
C THR A 53 12.30 -27.82 -29.24
N GLU A 54 11.70 -28.93 -29.61
CA GLU A 54 10.41 -28.97 -30.30
C GLU A 54 9.26 -28.54 -29.34
N ALA A 55 9.46 -28.69 -28.03
CA ALA A 55 8.52 -28.28 -27.00
C ALA A 55 8.44 -26.76 -26.78
N ARG A 56 9.32 -26.01 -27.43
CA ARG A 56 9.39 -24.56 -27.26
C ARG A 56 8.14 -23.89 -27.81
N THR A 57 7.44 -23.14 -26.95
CA THR A 57 6.16 -22.49 -27.31
C THR A 57 6.34 -21.11 -27.93
N ASP A 58 7.40 -20.36 -27.57
CA ASP A 58 7.64 -19.01 -28.08
C ASP A 58 9.12 -18.58 -27.85
N TYR A 59 9.44 -17.35 -28.20
CA TYR A 59 10.79 -16.80 -28.16
C TYR A 59 10.93 -15.67 -27.15
N ALA A 60 12.05 -15.65 -26.44
CA ALA A 60 12.44 -14.55 -25.57
C ALA A 60 12.65 -13.26 -26.38
N ASN A 61 12.14 -12.13 -25.88
CA ASN A 61 12.20 -10.82 -26.53
C ASN A 61 12.83 -9.74 -25.62
N GLY A 62 13.99 -10.05 -25.06
CA GLY A 62 14.72 -9.13 -24.20
C GLY A 62 14.06 -8.89 -22.84
N PHE A 63 14.30 -7.68 -22.29
CA PHE A 63 13.83 -7.25 -20.98
C PHE A 63 13.29 -5.82 -21.08
N LYS A 64 12.34 -5.50 -20.21
CA LYS A 64 11.80 -4.16 -20.05
C LYS A 64 11.98 -3.71 -18.59
N PRO A 65 12.64 -2.58 -18.32
CA PRO A 65 12.78 -2.10 -16.95
C PRO A 65 11.44 -1.69 -16.38
N LYS A 66 11.21 -2.05 -15.13
CA LYS A 66 10.04 -1.68 -14.35
C LYS A 66 10.47 -1.23 -12.97
N THR A 67 10.23 0.02 -12.66
CA THR A 67 10.47 0.58 -11.34
C THR A 67 9.24 0.37 -10.46
N VAL A 68 9.46 -0.18 -9.27
CA VAL A 68 8.44 -0.47 -8.25
C VAL A 68 8.91 0.09 -6.92
N MET A 69 8.03 0.83 -6.27
CA MET A 69 8.23 1.26 -4.89
C MET A 69 7.95 0.09 -3.95
N THR A 70 8.97 -0.32 -3.21
CA THR A 70 8.91 -1.41 -2.23
C THR A 70 9.14 -0.91 -0.81
N ARG A 71 8.96 -1.76 0.19
CA ARG A 71 9.32 -1.48 1.58
C ARG A 71 10.82 -1.25 1.79
N LEU A 72 11.65 -1.67 0.83
CA LEU A 72 13.10 -1.49 0.82
C LEU A 72 13.54 -0.32 -0.09
N GLY A 73 12.62 0.62 -0.39
CA GLY A 73 12.86 1.72 -1.30
C GLY A 73 12.43 1.43 -2.74
N GLU A 74 12.81 2.32 -3.64
CA GLU A 74 12.54 2.20 -5.08
C GLU A 74 13.48 1.18 -5.71
N GLN A 75 12.90 0.16 -6.37
CA GLN A 75 13.66 -0.91 -7.03
C GLN A 75 13.29 -1.00 -8.50
N THR A 76 14.29 -1.10 -9.36
CA THR A 76 14.10 -1.31 -10.82
C THR A 76 14.40 -2.74 -11.19
N PHE A 77 13.37 -3.46 -11.64
CA PHE A 77 13.44 -4.85 -12.07
C PHE A 77 13.47 -4.97 -13.59
N ASP A 78 14.20 -5.96 -14.08
CA ASP A 78 14.26 -6.29 -15.50
C ASP A 78 13.21 -7.34 -15.85
N VAL A 79 12.03 -6.89 -16.28
CA VAL A 79 10.90 -7.76 -16.62
C VAL A 79 11.15 -8.44 -17.95
N PRO A 80 11.33 -9.79 -17.97
CA PRO A 80 11.58 -10.51 -19.21
C PRO A 80 10.36 -10.49 -20.12
N GLN A 81 10.57 -10.29 -21.42
CA GLN A 81 9.54 -10.24 -22.44
C GLN A 81 9.57 -11.49 -23.33
N VAL A 82 8.41 -11.82 -23.91
CA VAL A 82 8.19 -12.92 -24.86
C VAL A 82 7.55 -12.34 -26.12
N ARG A 83 7.88 -12.86 -27.32
CA ARG A 83 7.43 -12.31 -28.60
C ARG A 83 5.91 -12.32 -28.77
N GLY A 84 5.25 -13.44 -28.51
CA GLY A 84 3.81 -13.59 -28.60
C GLY A 84 3.03 -12.91 -27.46
N GLY A 85 3.71 -12.38 -26.45
CA GLY A 85 3.08 -11.84 -25.26
C GLY A 85 2.54 -12.94 -24.31
N GLY A 86 1.65 -12.56 -23.40
CA GLY A 86 1.00 -13.53 -22.49
C GLY A 86 1.82 -13.90 -21.26
N PHE A 87 3.12 -13.62 -21.21
CA PHE A 87 3.98 -13.86 -20.06
C PHE A 87 4.14 -12.59 -19.22
N TYR A 88 4.03 -12.76 -17.91
CA TYR A 88 4.38 -11.74 -16.93
C TYR A 88 4.85 -12.42 -15.63
N PRO A 89 5.97 -11.98 -15.00
CA PRO A 89 6.50 -12.61 -13.79
C PRO A 89 5.48 -12.55 -12.63
N SER A 90 5.32 -13.64 -11.91
CA SER A 90 4.38 -13.74 -10.77
C SER A 90 4.79 -12.87 -9.57
N ALA A 91 6.09 -12.64 -9.41
CA ALA A 91 6.63 -11.79 -8.35
C ALA A 91 6.27 -10.29 -8.51
N LEU A 92 5.81 -9.88 -9.70
CA LEU A 92 5.51 -8.48 -10.03
C LEU A 92 4.06 -8.33 -10.47
N GLU A 93 3.31 -7.44 -9.82
CA GLU A 93 1.93 -7.15 -10.21
C GLU A 93 1.90 -6.32 -11.51
N LYS A 94 1.15 -6.79 -12.51
CA LYS A 94 0.96 -6.08 -13.78
C LYS A 94 0.19 -4.76 -13.54
N GLY A 95 0.74 -3.65 -14.03
CA GLY A 95 0.11 -2.33 -13.89
C GLY A 95 0.34 -1.64 -12.53
N SER A 96 0.88 -2.32 -11.53
CA SER A 96 1.26 -1.70 -10.25
C SER A 96 2.69 -1.17 -10.30
N ARG A 97 2.90 0.00 -9.70
CA ARG A 97 4.23 0.59 -9.46
C ARG A 97 4.58 0.63 -7.98
N THR A 98 3.77 0.00 -7.14
CA THR A 98 3.95 -0.04 -5.70
C THR A 98 3.70 -1.46 -5.23
N GLU A 99 4.51 -1.93 -4.29
CA GLU A 99 4.33 -3.24 -3.64
C GLU A 99 2.96 -3.33 -2.96
N GLN A 100 2.32 -4.50 -3.03
CA GLN A 100 0.98 -4.70 -2.49
C GLN A 100 0.92 -4.43 -0.97
N ALA A 101 1.93 -4.87 -0.22
CA ALA A 101 1.99 -4.63 1.22
C ALA A 101 2.10 -3.13 1.56
N LEU A 102 2.84 -2.37 0.74
CA LEU A 102 2.92 -0.92 0.90
C LEU A 102 1.60 -0.24 0.54
N ASN A 103 0.93 -0.68 -0.53
CA ASN A 103 -0.41 -0.19 -0.89
C ASN A 103 -1.42 -0.44 0.23
N LEU A 104 -1.39 -1.62 0.85
CA LEU A 104 -2.26 -1.97 1.97
C LEU A 104 -2.01 -1.05 3.18
N ALA A 105 -0.75 -0.84 3.55
CA ALA A 105 -0.39 0.05 4.65
C ALA A 105 -0.80 1.51 4.40
N LEU A 106 -0.66 1.99 3.15
CA LEU A 106 -1.12 3.33 2.74
C LEU A 106 -2.63 3.48 2.91
N ALA A 107 -3.35 2.49 2.45
CA ALA A 107 -4.80 2.50 2.45
C ALA A 107 -5.37 2.34 3.86
N GLU A 108 -4.82 1.46 4.68
CA GLU A 108 -5.20 1.31 6.09
C GLU A 108 -5.06 2.64 6.86
N ARG A 109 -3.93 3.32 6.72
CA ARG A 109 -3.71 4.64 7.32
C ARG A 109 -4.70 5.68 6.84
N TYR A 110 -5.05 5.65 5.57
CA TYR A 110 -6.06 6.55 4.99
C TYR A 110 -7.45 6.29 5.58
N VAL A 111 -7.86 5.03 5.70
CA VAL A 111 -9.15 4.63 6.28
C VAL A 111 -9.24 5.00 7.77
N GLN A 112 -8.13 4.93 8.52
CA GLN A 112 -8.04 5.41 9.89
C GLN A 112 -8.21 6.94 10.03
N GLY A 113 -8.49 7.66 8.93
CA GLY A 113 -8.73 9.10 8.92
C GLY A 113 -7.47 9.96 9.00
N VAL A 114 -6.30 9.38 8.76
CA VAL A 114 -5.05 10.13 8.66
C VAL A 114 -5.01 10.84 7.30
N SER A 115 -4.73 12.14 7.30
CA SER A 115 -4.64 12.89 6.03
C SER A 115 -3.54 12.32 5.12
N THR A 116 -3.77 12.32 3.80
CA THR A 116 -2.85 11.76 2.80
C THR A 116 -1.41 12.31 2.94
N ARG A 117 -1.25 13.59 3.30
CA ARG A 117 0.07 14.19 3.55
C ARG A 117 0.76 13.58 4.77
N LYS A 118 0.03 13.43 5.88
CA LYS A 118 0.57 12.80 7.11
C LYS A 118 0.91 11.33 6.90
N VAL A 119 0.14 10.64 6.06
CA VAL A 119 0.45 9.25 5.65
C VAL A 119 1.78 9.22 4.91
N CYS A 120 1.97 10.08 3.91
CA CYS A 120 3.23 10.20 3.18
C CYS A 120 4.39 10.52 4.12
N ASP A 121 4.26 11.54 4.97
CA ASP A 121 5.32 11.96 5.91
C ASP A 121 5.70 10.84 6.89
N SER A 122 4.71 10.09 7.38
CA SER A 122 4.95 8.99 8.33
C SER A 122 5.68 7.83 7.66
N LEU A 123 5.32 7.49 6.41
CA LEU A 123 5.94 6.39 5.69
C LEU A 123 7.33 6.75 5.15
N VAL A 124 7.55 7.98 4.73
CA VAL A 124 8.90 8.46 4.38
C VAL A 124 9.84 8.38 5.57
N LYS A 125 9.36 8.73 6.79
CA LYS A 125 10.15 8.57 8.03
C LYS A 125 10.44 7.11 8.37
N LEU A 126 9.54 6.19 8.03
CA LEU A 126 9.69 4.76 8.32
C LEU A 126 10.58 4.06 7.29
N LEU A 127 10.43 4.41 6.02
CA LEU A 127 11.07 3.74 4.88
C LEU A 127 12.36 4.43 4.42
N GLY A 128 12.62 5.63 4.94
CA GLY A 128 13.79 6.43 4.58
C GLY A 128 13.52 7.51 3.51
N PRO A 129 14.46 8.46 3.34
CA PRO A 129 14.31 9.61 2.45
C PRO A 129 14.32 9.25 0.95
N GLU A 130 14.81 8.07 0.61
CA GLU A 130 14.83 7.52 -0.77
C GLU A 130 13.40 7.23 -1.30
N VAL A 131 12.40 7.17 -0.40
CA VAL A 131 11.02 6.84 -0.75
C VAL A 131 10.24 8.11 -1.06
N SER A 132 9.90 8.30 -2.33
CA SER A 132 9.04 9.41 -2.77
C SER A 132 7.59 8.92 -2.90
N LEU A 133 6.75 9.28 -1.94
CA LEU A 133 5.32 8.97 -1.94
C LEU A 133 4.50 10.24 -2.16
N SER A 134 3.61 10.21 -3.14
CA SER A 134 2.68 11.31 -3.42
C SER A 134 1.29 11.06 -2.80
N SER A 135 0.57 12.13 -2.48
CA SER A 135 -0.81 12.04 -2.01
C SER A 135 -1.73 11.30 -3.00
N THR A 136 -1.44 11.41 -4.30
CA THR A 136 -2.17 10.70 -5.36
C THR A 136 -1.95 9.18 -5.29
N GLN A 137 -0.75 8.72 -4.89
CA GLN A 137 -0.49 7.29 -4.70
C GLN A 137 -1.27 6.75 -3.51
N VAL A 138 -1.40 7.50 -2.41
CA VAL A 138 -2.22 7.13 -1.26
C VAL A 138 -3.69 6.98 -1.67
N SER A 139 -4.23 7.95 -2.42
CA SER A 139 -5.62 7.89 -2.90
C SER A 139 -5.85 6.68 -3.82
N ARG A 140 -4.93 6.43 -4.76
CA ARG A 140 -5.01 5.26 -5.65
C ARG A 140 -4.84 3.93 -4.92
N ALA A 141 -4.04 3.87 -3.86
CA ALA A 141 -3.92 2.69 -3.02
C ALA A 141 -5.25 2.40 -2.29
N ALA A 142 -5.92 3.44 -1.80
CA ALA A 142 -7.24 3.32 -1.17
C ALA A 142 -8.34 2.88 -2.16
N GLU A 143 -8.29 3.35 -3.42
CA GLU A 143 -9.23 2.94 -4.47
C GLU A 143 -9.07 1.47 -4.88
N ARG A 144 -7.87 0.91 -4.75
CA ARG A 144 -7.57 -0.49 -5.09
C ARG A 144 -7.93 -1.49 -4.00
N LEU A 145 -8.09 -1.03 -2.77
CA LEU A 145 -8.68 -1.86 -1.73
C LEU A 145 -10.11 -2.16 -2.13
N ASP A 146 -10.47 -3.43 -2.06
CA ASP A 146 -11.86 -3.78 -2.02
C ASP A 146 -12.44 -3.29 -0.69
N LEU A 147 -12.79 -1.99 -0.68
CA LEU A 147 -13.30 -1.28 0.48
C LEU A 147 -14.56 -1.94 1.04
N ALA A 148 -15.30 -2.69 0.21
CA ALA A 148 -16.46 -3.43 0.63
C ALA A 148 -16.06 -4.61 1.52
N GLN A 149 -15.12 -5.44 1.08
CA GLN A 149 -14.66 -6.59 1.84
C GLN A 149 -13.92 -6.16 3.12
N TRP A 150 -13.05 -5.15 3.02
CA TRP A 150 -12.35 -4.60 4.17
C TRP A 150 -13.33 -4.00 5.20
N ALA A 151 -14.36 -3.28 4.72
CA ALA A 151 -15.36 -2.68 5.57
C ALA A 151 -16.27 -3.74 6.25
N GLU A 152 -16.62 -4.83 5.57
CA GLU A 152 -17.31 -5.97 6.18
C GLU A 152 -16.51 -6.62 7.30
N GLU A 153 -15.20 -6.75 7.12
CA GLU A 153 -14.32 -7.39 8.11
C GLU A 153 -13.98 -6.48 9.29
N ASN A 154 -13.85 -5.16 9.06
CA ASN A 154 -13.27 -4.23 10.04
C ASN A 154 -14.24 -3.18 10.58
N LEU A 155 -15.40 -3.00 9.95
CA LEU A 155 -16.42 -2.03 10.37
C LEU A 155 -17.84 -2.63 10.47
N PRO A 156 -18.04 -3.79 11.11
CA PRO A 156 -19.38 -4.40 11.21
C PRO A 156 -20.38 -3.45 11.88
N GLU A 157 -19.93 -2.67 12.86
CA GLU A 157 -20.76 -1.66 13.53
C GLU A 157 -21.13 -0.47 12.62
N GLY A 158 -20.28 -0.14 11.63
CA GLY A 158 -20.53 0.92 10.66
C GLY A 158 -21.70 0.61 9.72
N PHE A 159 -21.97 -0.67 9.49
CA PHE A 159 -23.07 -1.12 8.64
C PHE A 159 -24.43 -1.14 9.36
N ALA A 160 -24.47 -1.02 10.67
CA ALA A 160 -25.72 -0.93 11.45
C ALA A 160 -26.64 0.22 10.95
N VAL A 161 -26.09 1.21 10.25
CA VAL A 161 -26.85 2.26 9.56
C VAL A 161 -27.83 1.67 8.51
N PHE A 162 -27.48 0.55 7.89
CA PHE A 162 -28.30 -0.08 6.85
C PHE A 162 -29.49 -0.85 7.42
N ASP A 163 -29.51 -1.16 8.70
CA ASP A 163 -30.63 -1.79 9.40
C ASP A 163 -31.73 -0.76 9.76
N LEU A 164 -31.41 0.54 9.64
CA LEU A 164 -32.31 1.61 9.95
C LEU A 164 -33.26 1.93 8.77
N PRO A 165 -34.47 2.49 9.03
CA PRO A 165 -35.39 2.97 8.01
C PRO A 165 -34.72 3.97 7.07
N HIS A 166 -35.05 3.93 5.78
CA HIS A 166 -34.41 4.75 4.73
C HIS A 166 -34.38 6.25 5.04
N SER A 167 -35.43 6.77 5.69
CA SER A 167 -35.51 8.17 6.12
C SER A 167 -34.44 8.59 7.15
N GLN A 168 -33.92 7.62 7.91
CA GLN A 168 -32.89 7.86 8.92
C GLN A 168 -31.48 7.62 8.37
N ARG A 169 -31.34 6.74 7.37
CA ARG A 169 -30.05 6.42 6.75
C ARG A 169 -29.35 7.67 6.19
N THR A 170 -30.08 8.57 5.56
CA THR A 170 -29.53 9.80 4.96
C THR A 170 -28.87 10.72 5.99
N ARG A 171 -29.40 10.75 7.22
CA ARG A 171 -28.86 11.59 8.32
C ARG A 171 -27.65 10.96 9.00
N LEU A 172 -27.53 9.64 8.98
CA LEU A 172 -26.48 8.87 9.65
C LEU A 172 -25.37 8.40 8.71
N ARG A 173 -25.58 8.51 7.38
CA ARG A 173 -24.64 8.10 6.33
C ARG A 173 -23.40 8.99 6.24
N THR A 174 -23.42 10.18 6.82
CA THR A 174 -22.29 11.09 6.81
C THR A 174 -21.89 11.48 8.23
N THR A 175 -20.60 11.54 8.50
CA THR A 175 -20.01 12.02 9.76
C THR A 175 -20.18 13.52 9.96
N ASN A 176 -20.66 14.27 8.93
CA ASN A 176 -20.79 15.72 8.95
C ASN A 176 -21.57 16.24 10.18
N GLY A 177 -22.59 15.51 10.62
CA GLY A 177 -23.34 15.83 11.83
C GLY A 177 -22.48 15.73 13.09
N LEU A 178 -21.71 14.64 13.22
CA LEU A 178 -20.78 14.40 14.33
C LEU A 178 -19.59 15.35 14.29
N GLU A 179 -19.06 15.64 13.10
CA GLU A 179 -17.97 16.59 12.92
C GLU A 179 -18.37 18.01 13.34
N ARG A 180 -19.58 18.44 13.00
CA ARG A 180 -20.14 19.73 13.47
C ARG A 180 -20.26 19.78 14.99
N ILE A 181 -20.74 18.70 15.60
CA ILE A 181 -20.84 18.60 17.06
C ILE A 181 -19.45 18.63 17.69
N ASN A 182 -18.52 17.83 17.19
CA ASN A 182 -17.16 17.80 17.69
C ASN A 182 -16.45 19.15 17.52
N ARG A 183 -16.67 19.84 16.41
CA ARG A 183 -16.14 21.19 16.19
C ARG A 183 -16.71 22.18 17.21
N GLU A 184 -18.02 22.14 17.47
CA GLU A 184 -18.67 23.02 18.43
C GLU A 184 -18.24 22.70 19.87
N ILE A 185 -18.15 21.43 20.23
CA ILE A 185 -17.59 21.00 21.52
C ILE A 185 -16.16 21.52 21.68
N LYS A 186 -15.29 21.29 20.70
CA LYS A 186 -13.90 21.77 20.72
C LYS A 186 -13.81 23.29 20.82
N ARG A 187 -14.68 24.02 20.12
CA ARG A 187 -14.73 25.48 20.17
C ARG A 187 -15.07 25.96 21.57
N ARG A 188 -16.10 25.42 22.18
CA ARG A 188 -16.59 25.86 23.51
C ARG A 188 -15.69 25.37 24.65
N THR A 189 -15.15 24.17 24.56
CA THR A 189 -14.16 23.70 25.55
C THR A 189 -12.86 24.50 25.51
N ARG A 190 -12.44 24.96 24.33
CA ARG A 190 -11.26 25.82 24.20
C ARG A 190 -11.49 27.21 24.77
N VAL A 191 -12.70 27.76 24.67
CA VAL A 191 -13.05 29.06 25.28
C VAL A 191 -13.16 28.93 26.81
N ALA A 192 -13.68 27.80 27.33
CA ALA A 192 -13.76 27.56 28.76
C ALA A 192 -12.41 27.27 29.43
N SER A 193 -11.37 26.98 28.62
CA SER A 193 -9.97 26.65 28.87
C SER A 193 -9.61 25.83 30.13
N ILE A 194 -10.36 25.96 31.26
CA ILE A 194 -10.12 25.14 32.45
C ILE A 194 -11.50 24.74 33.02
N PHE A 195 -11.72 23.43 33.17
CA PHE A 195 -12.87 22.89 33.87
C PHE A 195 -12.48 22.52 35.30
N PRO A 196 -13.20 22.98 36.32
CA PRO A 196 -12.87 22.68 37.71
C PRO A 196 -12.99 21.19 38.06
N ASN A 197 -13.80 20.44 37.30
CA ASN A 197 -13.93 18.99 37.43
C ASN A 197 -14.55 18.36 36.18
N THR A 198 -14.51 17.04 36.08
CA THR A 198 -15.09 16.22 34.98
C THR A 198 -16.59 16.41 34.83
N ALA A 199 -17.33 16.60 35.96
CA ALA A 199 -18.77 16.82 35.95
C ALA A 199 -19.18 18.14 35.27
N SER A 200 -18.36 19.18 35.38
CA SER A 200 -18.55 20.46 34.68
C SER A 200 -18.36 20.33 33.17
N CYS A 201 -17.35 19.56 32.76
CA CYS A 201 -17.11 19.27 31.36
C CYS A 201 -18.26 18.44 30.75
N LEU A 202 -18.70 17.40 31.43
CA LEU A 202 -19.83 16.56 31.01
C LEU A 202 -21.12 17.34 30.90
N ARG A 203 -21.41 18.25 31.82
CA ARG A 203 -22.59 19.14 31.76
C ARG A 203 -22.59 20.01 30.51
N LEU A 204 -21.44 20.60 30.14
CA LEU A 204 -21.36 21.39 28.93
C LEU A 204 -21.57 20.52 27.67
N VAL A 205 -20.97 19.37 27.62
CA VAL A 205 -21.13 18.43 26.48
C VAL A 205 -22.57 17.94 26.37
N SER A 206 -23.19 17.57 27.48
CA SER A 206 -24.61 17.13 27.54
C SER A 206 -25.59 18.24 27.15
N ALA A 207 -25.34 19.48 27.55
CA ALA A 207 -26.16 20.63 27.17
C ALA A 207 -26.10 20.92 25.66
N LEU A 208 -24.90 20.80 25.06
CA LEU A 208 -24.70 20.95 23.63
C LEU A 208 -25.39 19.84 22.83
N TRP A 209 -25.39 18.63 23.36
CA TRP A 209 -26.05 17.48 22.73
C TRP A 209 -27.57 17.60 22.80
N SER A 210 -28.12 18.01 23.96
CA SER A 210 -29.58 18.15 24.21
C SER A 210 -30.22 19.34 23.49
N GLY A 211 -29.49 20.45 23.34
CA GLY A 211 -29.99 21.65 22.66
C GLY A 211 -30.28 21.43 21.16
N ARG A 212 -29.74 20.39 20.56
CA ARG A 212 -29.91 20.07 19.15
C ARG A 212 -31.13 19.18 18.84
N LYS A 213 -31.75 18.59 19.85
CA LYS A 213 -32.99 17.81 19.67
C LYS A 213 -34.24 18.70 19.47
N ARG A 214 -34.09 20.01 19.60
CA ARG A 214 -35.19 20.97 19.49
C ARG A 214 -35.15 21.89 18.27
N ALA A 215 -34.20 21.69 17.36
CA ALA A 215 -34.11 22.34 16.06
C ALA A 215 -34.10 21.25 14.93
#